data_193fd56a589bdeb3d33132bc0ce124a4
#
_entry.id   193fd56a589bdeb3d33132bc0ce124a4
#
_cell.length_a   1.000
_cell.length_b   1.000
_cell.length_c   1.000
_cell.angle_alpha   90.00
_cell.angle_beta   90.00
_cell.angle_gamma   90.00
#
_symmetry.space_group_name_H-M   'P 1'
#
loop_
_entity.id
_entity.type
_entity.pdbx_description
1 polymer ?
#
loop_
_entity_poly.entity_id
_entity_poly.type
_entity_poly.pdbx_seq_one_letter_code
_entity_poly.pdbx_strand_id
1 'polypeptide(L)'
;MAKKTATKAAAKARSPKGAAGGDVDGDLSGWQRRALDRSLTEAKRRALSKSNGFVRAAMELLEETGGFAFTVQDVVDRSKLSLRSFYQTFASKDDLLLALFEECVATAAEWQRGRMAKHDDPLEQIEVFLTSLWTGKLSPEVGRALAVYNLTLSASRPNELAHALEPQLEVLLEAVERGIATGQIRDDIGSRRLAEILLHTGNAAVFTNILHTGRESPADVWAFCQGGIRAPN
;
A
#
# COMPACT_ATOMS: atom_id res chain seq x y z
N MET A 1 88.66 16.38 9.34
CA MET A 1 88.98 16.00 7.93
C MET A 1 87.75 15.46 7.26
N ALA A 2 87.45 16.08 6.12
CA ALA A 2 86.72 15.66 4.96
C ALA A 2 85.17 15.23 5.17
N LYS A 3 84.25 16.05 4.78
CA LYS A 3 83.69 16.34 3.44
C LYS A 3 83.08 15.11 2.69
N LYS A 4 81.74 15.09 2.49
CA LYS A 4 81.05 15.13 1.15
C LYS A 4 79.55 14.87 1.37
N THR A 5 78.79 15.88 1.14
CA THR A 5 77.94 16.25 -0.04
C THR A 5 76.88 15.25 -0.47
N ALA A 6 75.62 15.66 -0.26
CA ALA A 6 74.51 15.82 -1.17
C ALA A 6 73.91 14.56 -1.83
N THR A 7 72.61 14.40 -1.75
CA THR A 7 71.74 14.80 -2.88
C THR A 7 70.25 14.58 -2.49
N LYS A 8 69.50 15.63 -2.77
CA LYS A 8 68.08 15.82 -2.64
C LYS A 8 67.32 14.99 -3.69
N ALA A 9 66.40 14.14 -3.26
CA ALA A 9 65.38 13.62 -4.18
C ALA A 9 64.01 13.81 -3.55
N ALA A 10 63.27 14.75 -4.13
CA ALA A 10 61.88 15.04 -3.75
C ALA A 10 60.96 13.96 -4.27
N ALA A 11 60.35 13.19 -3.41
CA ALA A 11 59.25 12.32 -3.72
C ALA A 11 57.95 13.12 -3.70
N LYS A 12 57.41 13.35 -4.89
CA LYS A 12 56.15 14.03 -5.17
C LYS A 12 54.99 13.18 -4.67
N ALA A 13 54.38 13.60 -3.57
CA ALA A 13 53.10 12.99 -3.09
C ALA A 13 52.00 13.18 -4.13
N ARG A 14 51.54 12.10 -4.70
CA ARG A 14 50.30 12.06 -5.48
C ARG A 14 49.13 11.99 -4.53
N SER A 15 48.37 13.07 -4.43
CA SER A 15 47.02 13.07 -3.82
C SER A 15 46.10 12.14 -4.63
N PRO A 16 45.26 11.32 -4.00
CA PRO A 16 44.21 10.62 -4.73
C PRO A 16 43.14 11.63 -5.14
N LYS A 17 42.97 11.75 -6.45
CA LYS A 17 41.86 12.48 -7.07
C LYS A 17 40.55 11.92 -6.56
N GLY A 18 39.73 12.74 -5.90
CA GLY A 18 38.37 12.41 -5.51
C GLY A 18 37.59 11.95 -6.73
N ALA A 19 36.94 10.80 -6.59
CA ALA A 19 35.93 10.35 -7.54
C ALA A 19 34.74 11.29 -7.41
N ALA A 20 34.66 12.27 -8.31
CA ALA A 20 33.44 12.99 -8.59
C ALA A 20 32.45 11.97 -9.17
N GLY A 21 31.31 11.80 -8.51
CA GLY A 21 30.13 11.12 -9.08
C GLY A 21 29.68 11.93 -10.30
N GLY A 22 30.23 11.59 -11.47
CA GLY A 22 29.80 12.16 -12.74
C GLY A 22 28.42 11.62 -13.04
N ASP A 23 27.55 12.52 -13.44
CA ASP A 23 26.24 12.25 -14.04
C ASP A 23 26.46 11.30 -15.26
N VAL A 24 26.17 10.02 -15.06
CA VAL A 24 26.41 8.96 -16.05
C VAL A 24 25.48 9.12 -17.27
N ASP A 25 24.45 9.94 -17.16
CA ASP A 25 23.41 10.15 -18.19
C ASP A 25 23.83 11.19 -19.28
N GLY A 26 24.78 12.04 -18.98
CA GLY A 26 25.19 13.14 -19.87
C GLY A 26 26.02 12.72 -21.11
N ASP A 27 26.68 11.55 -21.08
CA ASP A 27 27.70 11.14 -22.07
C ASP A 27 27.32 9.90 -22.90
N LEU A 28 26.07 9.41 -22.80
CA LEU A 28 25.64 8.21 -23.51
C LEU A 28 25.17 8.54 -24.94
N SER A 29 25.63 7.77 -25.93
CA SER A 29 25.10 7.82 -27.29
C SER A 29 23.63 7.38 -27.35
N GLY A 30 22.90 7.77 -28.39
CA GLY A 30 21.47 7.43 -28.52
C GLY A 30 21.18 5.93 -28.49
N TRP A 31 22.06 5.08 -29.01
CA TRP A 31 21.87 3.62 -28.92
C TRP A 31 22.17 3.08 -27.51
N GLN A 32 23.13 3.67 -26.82
CA GLN A 32 23.44 3.30 -25.42
C GLN A 32 22.27 3.62 -24.48
N ARG A 33 21.66 4.81 -24.61
CA ARG A 33 20.43 5.15 -23.87
C ARG A 33 19.31 4.15 -24.13
N ARG A 34 19.01 3.84 -25.40
CA ARG A 34 17.98 2.85 -25.75
C ARG A 34 18.29 1.45 -25.22
N ALA A 35 19.56 1.06 -25.17
CA ALA A 35 19.96 -0.23 -24.60
C ALA A 35 19.79 -0.26 -23.07
N LEU A 36 20.16 0.82 -22.40
CA LEU A 36 19.99 1.01 -20.96
C LEU A 36 18.50 1.02 -20.57
N ASP A 37 17.68 1.80 -21.30
CA ASP A 37 16.23 1.88 -21.06
C ASP A 37 15.54 0.50 -21.19
N ARG A 38 15.91 -0.28 -22.22
CA ARG A 38 15.40 -1.65 -22.39
C ARG A 38 15.84 -2.56 -21.24
N SER A 39 17.11 -2.47 -20.83
CA SER A 39 17.63 -3.26 -19.72
C SER A 39 16.95 -2.92 -18.39
N LEU A 40 16.76 -1.62 -18.11
CA LEU A 40 16.06 -1.14 -16.91
C LEU A 40 14.59 -1.57 -16.91
N THR A 41 13.90 -1.45 -18.05
CA THR A 41 12.51 -1.88 -18.20
C THR A 41 12.36 -3.38 -17.94
N GLU A 42 13.25 -4.20 -18.52
CA GLU A 42 13.24 -5.63 -18.32
C GLU A 42 13.57 -6.02 -16.85
N ALA A 43 14.54 -5.32 -16.23
CA ALA A 43 14.88 -5.54 -14.82
C ALA A 43 13.70 -5.17 -13.90
N LYS A 44 13.02 -4.03 -14.15
CA LYS A 44 11.81 -3.62 -13.41
C LYS A 44 10.70 -4.66 -13.57
N ARG A 45 10.43 -5.12 -14.80
CA ARG A 45 9.42 -6.15 -15.07
C ARG A 45 9.69 -7.45 -14.32
N ARG A 46 10.94 -7.91 -14.29
CA ARG A 46 11.34 -9.11 -13.53
C ARG A 46 11.21 -8.92 -12.02
N ALA A 47 11.56 -7.75 -11.50
CA ALA A 47 11.41 -7.42 -10.08
C ALA A 47 9.94 -7.44 -9.68
N LEU A 48 9.06 -6.77 -10.43
CA LEU A 48 7.61 -6.77 -10.19
C LEU A 48 7.01 -8.19 -10.29
N SER A 49 7.43 -8.99 -11.28
CA SER A 49 6.95 -10.36 -11.40
C SER A 49 7.30 -11.22 -10.18
N LYS A 50 8.51 -11.05 -9.61
CA LYS A 50 8.92 -11.76 -8.39
C LYS A 50 8.15 -11.26 -7.17
N SER A 51 8.01 -9.93 -7.01
CA SER A 51 7.21 -9.34 -5.93
C SER A 51 5.79 -9.90 -5.94
N ASN A 52 5.11 -9.85 -7.09
CA ASN A 52 3.77 -10.39 -7.25
C ASN A 52 3.69 -11.91 -6.98
N GLY A 53 4.75 -12.65 -7.31
CA GLY A 53 4.83 -14.08 -7.00
C GLY A 53 4.84 -14.36 -5.50
N PHE A 54 5.59 -13.58 -4.71
CA PHE A 54 5.62 -13.71 -3.26
C PHE A 54 4.31 -13.25 -2.61
N VAL A 55 3.75 -12.11 -3.03
CA VAL A 55 2.48 -11.60 -2.50
C VAL A 55 1.35 -12.59 -2.76
N ARG A 56 1.27 -13.18 -3.98
CA ARG A 56 0.28 -14.22 -4.30
C ARG A 56 0.46 -15.46 -3.43
N ALA A 57 1.69 -15.94 -3.24
CA ALA A 57 1.96 -17.09 -2.37
C ALA A 57 1.56 -16.82 -0.92
N ALA A 58 1.80 -15.60 -0.42
CA ALA A 58 1.37 -15.17 0.91
C ALA A 58 -0.16 -15.08 1.03
N MET A 59 -0.86 -14.63 -0.02
CA MET A 59 -2.33 -14.62 -0.06
C MET A 59 -2.90 -16.04 0.02
N GLU A 60 -2.38 -16.97 -0.78
CA GLU A 60 -2.79 -18.38 -0.74
C GLU A 60 -2.60 -18.99 0.66
N LEU A 61 -1.46 -18.70 1.30
CA LEU A 61 -1.20 -19.15 2.68
C LEU A 61 -2.13 -18.50 3.70
N LEU A 62 -2.45 -17.21 3.54
CA LEU A 62 -3.41 -16.50 4.38
C LEU A 62 -4.81 -17.12 4.27
N GLU A 63 -5.25 -17.44 3.06
CA GLU A 63 -6.55 -18.09 2.81
C GLU A 63 -6.59 -19.50 3.39
N GLU A 64 -5.51 -20.28 3.28
CA GLU A 64 -5.43 -21.64 3.82
C GLU A 64 -5.37 -21.68 5.34
N THR A 65 -4.63 -20.76 5.98
CA THR A 65 -4.39 -20.77 7.43
C THR A 65 -5.35 -19.88 8.20
N GLY A 66 -6.06 -18.98 7.54
CA GLY A 66 -6.90 -17.95 8.16
C GLY A 66 -6.11 -16.91 8.96
N GLY A 67 -4.78 -16.82 8.77
CA GLY A 67 -3.93 -15.90 9.54
C GLY A 67 -2.50 -15.80 9.04
N PHE A 68 -1.70 -14.98 9.72
CA PHE A 68 -0.30 -14.69 9.34
C PHE A 68 0.73 -15.61 10.01
N ALA A 69 0.33 -16.83 10.41
CA ALA A 69 1.23 -17.76 11.12
C ALA A 69 2.29 -18.41 10.21
N PHE A 70 2.17 -18.31 8.89
CA PHE A 70 3.14 -18.83 7.94
C PHE A 70 4.52 -18.17 8.06
N THR A 71 5.57 -18.88 7.65
CA THR A 71 6.95 -18.39 7.68
C THR A 71 7.40 -17.87 6.30
N VAL A 72 8.55 -17.17 6.25
CA VAL A 72 9.19 -16.80 4.97
C VAL A 72 9.50 -18.03 4.14
N GLN A 73 9.89 -19.15 4.79
CA GLN A 73 10.18 -20.39 4.08
C GLN A 73 8.92 -20.95 3.39
N ASP A 74 7.76 -20.91 4.05
CA ASP A 74 6.49 -21.36 3.46
C ASP A 74 6.16 -20.54 2.21
N VAL A 75 6.37 -19.20 2.25
CA VAL A 75 6.18 -18.33 1.09
C VAL A 75 7.14 -18.64 -0.05
N VAL A 76 8.41 -18.89 0.27
CA VAL A 76 9.44 -19.28 -0.71
C VAL A 76 9.06 -20.59 -1.38
N ASP A 77 8.68 -21.61 -0.60
CA ASP A 77 8.31 -22.92 -1.09
C ASP A 77 7.05 -22.87 -1.96
N ARG A 78 6.06 -22.08 -1.56
CA ARG A 78 4.81 -21.86 -2.30
C ARG A 78 5.05 -21.09 -3.61
N SER A 79 5.82 -20.02 -3.57
CA SER A 79 6.10 -19.18 -4.75
C SER A 79 7.01 -19.84 -5.79
N LYS A 80 7.72 -20.92 -5.42
CA LYS A 80 8.78 -21.55 -6.22
C LYS A 80 9.95 -20.61 -6.55
N LEU A 81 10.12 -19.56 -5.79
CA LEU A 81 11.22 -18.61 -5.88
C LEU A 81 12.28 -18.93 -4.81
N SER A 82 13.47 -18.31 -4.90
CA SER A 82 14.53 -18.57 -3.92
C SER A 82 14.45 -17.62 -2.71
N LEU A 83 14.93 -18.09 -1.56
CA LEU A 83 15.08 -17.28 -0.35
C LEU A 83 15.94 -16.02 -0.60
N ARG A 84 16.97 -16.12 -1.44
CA ARG A 84 17.77 -14.98 -1.89
C ARG A 84 16.92 -13.96 -2.65
N SER A 85 16.03 -14.41 -3.54
CA SER A 85 15.10 -13.52 -4.25
C SER A 85 14.12 -12.83 -3.30
N PHE A 86 13.68 -13.53 -2.24
CA PHE A 86 12.84 -12.93 -1.20
C PHE A 86 13.52 -11.73 -0.56
N TYR A 87 14.74 -11.90 -0.01
CA TYR A 87 15.46 -10.82 0.65
C TYR A 87 16.02 -9.74 -0.30
N GLN A 88 16.00 -9.98 -1.61
CA GLN A 88 16.22 -8.93 -2.62
C GLN A 88 14.96 -8.09 -2.87
N THR A 89 13.78 -8.61 -2.54
CA THR A 89 12.48 -7.96 -2.79
C THR A 89 11.90 -7.33 -1.52
N PHE A 90 11.95 -8.06 -0.41
CA PHE A 90 11.43 -7.65 0.90
C PHE A 90 12.54 -7.75 1.95
N ALA A 91 12.71 -6.71 2.76
CA ALA A 91 13.71 -6.73 3.83
C ALA A 91 13.32 -7.68 4.97
N SER A 92 12.01 -7.90 5.15
CA SER A 92 11.45 -8.71 6.23
C SER A 92 10.14 -9.39 5.84
N LYS A 93 9.64 -10.29 6.70
CA LYS A 93 8.27 -10.80 6.60
C LYS A 93 7.25 -9.66 6.76
N ASP A 94 7.51 -8.70 7.64
CA ASP A 94 6.59 -7.59 7.88
C ASP A 94 6.42 -6.68 6.65
N ASP A 95 7.47 -6.52 5.82
CA ASP A 95 7.36 -5.79 4.55
C ASP A 95 6.52 -6.57 3.53
N LEU A 96 6.64 -7.90 3.49
CA LEU A 96 5.75 -8.73 2.68
C LEU A 96 4.29 -8.63 3.16
N LEU A 97 4.07 -8.65 4.49
CA LEU A 97 2.71 -8.53 5.05
C LEU A 97 2.09 -7.17 4.75
N LEU A 98 2.89 -6.10 4.78
CA LEU A 98 2.41 -4.78 4.35
C LEU A 98 2.01 -4.80 2.87
N ALA A 99 2.85 -5.31 1.98
CA ALA A 99 2.53 -5.42 0.56
C ALA A 99 1.29 -6.29 0.29
N LEU A 100 1.12 -7.38 1.06
CA LEU A 100 -0.08 -8.21 1.02
C LEU A 100 -1.32 -7.43 1.46
N PHE A 101 -1.23 -6.65 2.53
CA PHE A 101 -2.31 -5.80 3.01
C PHE A 101 -2.69 -4.72 1.98
N GLU A 102 -1.71 -4.05 1.38
CA GLU A 102 -1.91 -3.08 0.30
C GLU A 102 -2.64 -3.70 -0.90
N GLU A 103 -2.27 -4.90 -1.32
CA GLU A 103 -2.93 -5.64 -2.42
C GLU A 103 -4.38 -6.00 -2.07
N CYS A 104 -4.64 -6.43 -0.81
CA CYS A 104 -5.99 -6.70 -0.34
C CYS A 104 -6.87 -5.44 -0.38
N VAL A 105 -6.35 -4.31 0.09
CA VAL A 105 -7.06 -3.03 0.10
C VAL A 105 -7.31 -2.53 -1.33
N ALA A 106 -6.31 -2.59 -2.21
CA ALA A 106 -6.46 -2.20 -3.61
C ALA A 106 -7.53 -3.06 -4.32
N THR A 107 -7.49 -4.38 -4.13
CA THR A 107 -8.49 -5.31 -4.68
C THR A 107 -9.91 -5.01 -4.13
N ALA A 108 -10.02 -4.70 -2.84
CA ALA A 108 -11.29 -4.32 -2.22
C ALA A 108 -11.81 -3.00 -2.79
N ALA A 109 -10.95 -1.99 -2.98
CA ALA A 109 -11.31 -0.70 -3.57
C ALA A 109 -11.85 -0.85 -5.00
N GLU A 110 -11.19 -1.65 -5.84
CA GLU A 110 -11.65 -1.97 -7.19
C GLU A 110 -13.04 -2.62 -7.19
N TRP A 111 -13.24 -3.60 -6.32
CA TRP A 111 -14.52 -4.28 -6.17
C TRP A 111 -15.62 -3.32 -5.67
N GLN A 112 -15.31 -2.46 -4.69
CA GLN A 112 -16.22 -1.43 -4.18
C GLN A 112 -16.59 -0.44 -5.29
N ARG A 113 -15.62 0.07 -6.05
CA ARG A 113 -15.86 0.95 -7.22
C ARG A 113 -16.83 0.31 -8.22
N GLY A 114 -16.62 -0.96 -8.54
CA GLY A 114 -17.50 -1.70 -9.45
C GLY A 114 -18.93 -1.90 -8.93
N ARG A 115 -19.13 -1.94 -7.61
CA ARG A 115 -20.47 -1.99 -7.00
C ARG A 115 -21.14 -0.62 -7.00
N MET A 116 -20.41 0.42 -6.60
CA MET A 116 -20.88 1.81 -6.55
C MET A 116 -21.29 2.31 -7.94
N ALA A 117 -20.58 1.89 -8.98
CA ALA A 117 -20.87 2.26 -10.37
C ALA A 117 -22.25 1.81 -10.88
N LYS A 118 -22.99 0.99 -10.14
CA LYS A 118 -24.35 0.56 -10.46
C LYS A 118 -25.42 1.52 -9.93
N HIS A 119 -25.03 2.54 -9.21
CA HIS A 119 -25.89 3.54 -8.58
C HIS A 119 -25.50 4.93 -9.08
N ASP A 120 -26.47 5.75 -9.42
CA ASP A 120 -26.23 7.13 -9.88
C ASP A 120 -26.20 8.13 -8.72
N ASP A 121 -26.96 7.85 -7.64
CA ASP A 121 -27.05 8.70 -6.46
C ASP A 121 -25.77 8.58 -5.60
N PRO A 122 -25.07 9.70 -5.33
CA PRO A 122 -23.89 9.71 -4.46
C PRO A 122 -24.12 9.15 -3.05
N LEU A 123 -25.28 9.37 -2.45
CA LEU A 123 -25.61 8.84 -1.13
C LEU A 123 -25.77 7.30 -1.16
N GLU A 124 -26.43 6.76 -2.21
CA GLU A 124 -26.51 5.31 -2.41
C GLU A 124 -25.14 4.70 -2.65
N GLN A 125 -24.24 5.39 -3.35
CA GLN A 125 -22.89 4.91 -3.57
C GLN A 125 -22.10 4.82 -2.27
N ILE A 126 -22.22 5.84 -1.38
CA ILE A 126 -21.57 5.83 -0.07
C ILE A 126 -22.14 4.72 0.81
N GLU A 127 -23.47 4.50 0.78
CA GLU A 127 -24.13 3.38 1.46
C GLU A 127 -23.57 2.03 0.99
N VAL A 128 -23.50 1.82 -0.31
CA VAL A 128 -22.92 0.61 -0.93
C VAL A 128 -21.47 0.42 -0.51
N PHE A 129 -20.68 1.49 -0.49
CA PHE A 129 -19.30 1.42 -0.01
C PHE A 129 -19.24 0.98 1.45
N LEU A 130 -19.90 1.68 2.36
CA LEU A 130 -19.85 1.41 3.79
C LEU A 130 -20.37 0.00 4.10
N THR A 131 -21.51 -0.39 3.55
CA THR A 131 -22.07 -1.74 3.78
C THR A 131 -21.21 -2.85 3.19
N SER A 132 -20.45 -2.57 2.12
CA SER A 132 -19.53 -3.52 1.51
C SER A 132 -18.35 -3.91 2.40
N LEU A 133 -18.00 -3.10 3.39
CA LEU A 133 -16.95 -3.43 4.36
C LEU A 133 -17.26 -4.70 5.18
N TRP A 134 -18.57 -5.02 5.36
CA TRP A 134 -19.03 -6.26 6.04
C TRP A 134 -19.15 -7.46 5.11
N THR A 135 -19.33 -7.22 3.80
CA THR A 135 -19.69 -8.27 2.82
C THR A 135 -18.59 -8.58 1.83
N GLY A 136 -17.33 -8.28 2.17
CA GLY A 136 -16.16 -8.49 1.32
C GLY A 136 -16.06 -9.93 0.77
N LYS A 137 -15.25 -10.12 -0.27
CA LYS A 137 -15.03 -11.43 -0.92
C LYS A 137 -14.17 -12.39 -0.09
N LEU A 138 -13.57 -11.92 0.98
CA LEU A 138 -12.64 -12.68 1.81
C LEU A 138 -13.41 -13.56 2.81
N SER A 139 -12.83 -14.68 3.20
CA SER A 139 -13.39 -15.49 4.29
C SER A 139 -13.41 -14.71 5.61
N PRO A 140 -14.30 -15.04 6.56
CA PRO A 140 -14.35 -14.37 7.87
C PRO A 140 -13.01 -14.42 8.62
N GLU A 141 -12.25 -15.52 8.47
CA GLU A 141 -10.94 -15.71 9.08
C GLU A 141 -9.91 -14.74 8.53
N VAL A 142 -9.83 -14.61 7.19
CA VAL A 142 -8.95 -13.66 6.51
C VAL A 142 -9.35 -12.23 6.85
N GLY A 143 -10.64 -11.91 6.85
CA GLY A 143 -11.15 -10.60 7.27
C GLY A 143 -10.70 -10.24 8.68
N ARG A 144 -10.78 -11.19 9.63
CA ARG A 144 -10.29 -11.03 11.00
C ARG A 144 -8.78 -10.80 11.05
N ALA A 145 -8.00 -11.57 10.31
CA ALA A 145 -6.55 -11.41 10.27
C ALA A 145 -6.15 -10.03 9.76
N LEU A 146 -6.77 -9.56 8.67
CA LEU A 146 -6.54 -8.23 8.13
C LEU A 146 -6.97 -7.11 9.09
N ALA A 147 -8.09 -7.28 9.81
CA ALA A 147 -8.53 -6.33 10.83
C ALA A 147 -7.51 -6.20 11.98
N VAL A 148 -7.00 -7.32 12.49
CA VAL A 148 -5.95 -7.33 13.52
C VAL A 148 -4.66 -6.70 12.99
N TYR A 149 -4.29 -6.97 11.74
CA TYR A 149 -3.09 -6.40 11.13
C TYR A 149 -3.22 -4.88 10.93
N ASN A 150 -4.39 -4.40 10.53
CA ASN A 150 -4.69 -2.96 10.45
C ASN A 150 -4.47 -2.27 11.81
N LEU A 151 -4.94 -2.85 12.93
CA LEU A 151 -4.68 -2.33 14.27
C LEU A 151 -3.18 -2.32 14.62
N THR A 152 -2.46 -3.35 14.21
CA THR A 152 -1.00 -3.42 14.39
C THR A 152 -0.29 -2.31 13.62
N LEU A 153 -0.67 -2.10 12.36
CA LEU A 153 -0.12 -1.03 11.52
C LEU A 153 -0.46 0.35 12.09
N SER A 154 -1.67 0.56 12.59
CA SER A 154 -2.08 1.85 13.17
C SER A 154 -1.22 2.25 14.37
N ALA A 155 -0.74 1.29 15.14
CA ALA A 155 0.12 1.52 16.30
C ALA A 155 1.61 1.64 15.96
N SER A 156 2.09 0.90 14.94
CA SER A 156 3.53 0.76 14.66
C SER A 156 3.99 1.49 13.40
N ARG A 157 3.13 1.61 12.39
CA ARG A 157 3.43 2.14 11.05
C ARG A 157 2.27 2.98 10.49
N PRO A 158 1.83 4.06 11.18
CA PRO A 158 0.62 4.82 10.82
C PRO A 158 0.69 5.47 9.42
N ASN A 159 1.86 5.90 8.97
CA ASN A 159 2.02 6.50 7.65
C ASN A 159 1.84 5.47 6.53
N GLU A 160 2.38 4.27 6.70
CA GLU A 160 2.20 3.17 5.75
C GLU A 160 0.75 2.68 5.72
N LEU A 161 0.08 2.64 6.88
CA LEU A 161 -1.35 2.34 6.93
C LEU A 161 -2.17 3.39 6.16
N ALA A 162 -1.90 4.68 6.36
CA ALA A 162 -2.59 5.74 5.64
C ALA A 162 -2.39 5.59 4.13
N HIS A 163 -1.17 5.29 3.68
CA HIS A 163 -0.87 5.03 2.27
C HIS A 163 -1.59 3.79 1.73
N ALA A 164 -1.59 2.71 2.50
CA ALA A 164 -2.26 1.47 2.12
C ALA A 164 -3.79 1.64 1.95
N LEU A 165 -4.42 2.52 2.74
CA LEU A 165 -5.86 2.80 2.67
C LEU A 165 -6.25 3.82 1.58
N GLU A 166 -5.29 4.49 0.96
CA GLU A 166 -5.55 5.53 -0.06
C GLU A 166 -6.46 5.07 -1.21
N PRO A 167 -6.32 3.84 -1.78
CA PRO A 167 -7.22 3.38 -2.84
C PRO A 167 -8.70 3.35 -2.44
N GLN A 168 -9.02 2.96 -1.21
CA GLN A 168 -10.40 2.98 -0.71
C GLN A 168 -10.87 4.40 -0.41
N LEU A 169 -9.98 5.25 0.11
CA LEU A 169 -10.28 6.65 0.36
C LEU A 169 -10.61 7.40 -0.93
N GLU A 170 -9.86 7.17 -2.01
CA GLU A 170 -10.11 7.78 -3.32
C GLU A 170 -11.49 7.39 -3.88
N VAL A 171 -11.85 6.11 -3.79
CA VAL A 171 -13.18 5.63 -4.25
C VAL A 171 -14.31 6.34 -3.50
N LEU A 172 -14.17 6.52 -2.19
CA LEU A 172 -15.17 7.19 -1.36
C LEU A 172 -15.20 8.69 -1.60
N LEU A 173 -14.03 9.31 -1.77
CA LEU A 173 -13.86 10.73 -2.06
C LEU A 173 -14.58 11.15 -3.34
N GLU A 174 -14.47 10.37 -4.41
CA GLU A 174 -15.18 10.61 -5.68
C GLU A 174 -16.71 10.72 -5.49
N ALA A 175 -17.29 9.88 -4.64
CA ALA A 175 -18.73 9.92 -4.34
C ALA A 175 -19.11 11.12 -3.46
N VAL A 176 -18.28 11.44 -2.45
CA VAL A 176 -18.49 12.60 -1.57
C VAL A 176 -18.43 13.89 -2.38
N GLU A 177 -17.46 14.07 -3.26
CA GLU A 177 -17.31 15.26 -4.10
C GLU A 177 -18.52 15.46 -5.03
N ARG A 178 -19.06 14.38 -5.60
CA ARG A 178 -20.28 14.45 -6.41
C ARG A 178 -21.48 14.83 -5.55
N GLY A 179 -21.61 14.26 -4.35
CA GLY A 179 -22.70 14.59 -3.44
C GLY A 179 -22.68 16.05 -2.98
N ILE A 180 -21.49 16.63 -2.75
CA ILE A 180 -21.33 18.06 -2.48
C ILE A 180 -21.74 18.89 -3.72
N ALA A 181 -21.26 18.52 -4.90
CA ALA A 181 -21.56 19.24 -6.12
C ALA A 181 -23.06 19.25 -6.47
N THR A 182 -23.82 18.21 -6.05
CA THR A 182 -25.28 18.12 -6.22
C THR A 182 -26.09 18.71 -5.06
N GLY A 183 -25.43 19.21 -4.02
CA GLY A 183 -26.06 19.78 -2.83
C GLY A 183 -26.71 18.73 -1.89
N GLN A 184 -26.44 17.46 -2.07
CA GLN A 184 -26.96 16.38 -1.22
C GLN A 184 -26.11 16.20 0.06
N ILE A 185 -24.83 16.51 -0.02
CA ILE A 185 -23.85 16.38 1.06
C ILE A 185 -23.41 17.77 1.49
N ARG A 186 -23.20 17.93 2.80
CA ARG A 186 -22.69 19.17 3.41
C ARG A 186 -21.32 19.56 2.85
N ASP A 187 -21.06 20.86 2.72
CA ASP A 187 -19.83 21.44 2.19
C ASP A 187 -19.00 22.23 3.23
N ASP A 188 -19.48 22.33 4.47
CA ASP A 188 -18.80 23.00 5.58
C ASP A 188 -17.62 22.18 6.15
N ILE A 189 -17.50 20.91 5.75
CA ILE A 189 -16.35 20.04 6.00
C ILE A 189 -15.74 19.67 4.64
N GLY A 190 -14.42 19.83 4.49
CA GLY A 190 -13.75 19.49 3.24
C GLY A 190 -14.00 18.04 2.82
N SER A 191 -14.20 17.80 1.50
CA SER A 191 -14.58 16.50 0.92
C SER A 191 -13.68 15.36 1.36
N ARG A 192 -12.36 15.55 1.32
CA ARG A 192 -11.39 14.55 1.78
C ARG A 192 -11.57 14.21 3.25
N ARG A 193 -11.80 15.22 4.09
CA ARG A 193 -12.02 15.01 5.53
C ARG A 193 -13.30 14.24 5.82
N LEU A 194 -14.37 14.51 5.08
CA LEU A 194 -15.60 13.71 5.16
C LEU A 194 -15.38 12.27 4.75
N ALA A 195 -14.68 12.04 3.66
CA ALA A 195 -14.35 10.69 3.19
C ALA A 195 -13.48 9.94 4.22
N GLU A 196 -12.49 10.59 4.83
CA GLU A 196 -11.67 10.00 5.92
C GLU A 196 -12.54 9.61 7.13
N ILE A 197 -13.43 10.50 7.57
CA ILE A 197 -14.33 10.22 8.70
C ILE A 197 -15.23 9.01 8.40
N LEU A 198 -15.81 8.96 7.20
CA LEU A 198 -16.67 7.84 6.77
C LEU A 198 -15.90 6.52 6.72
N LEU A 199 -14.71 6.51 6.11
CA LEU A 199 -13.86 5.32 6.02
C LEU A 199 -13.44 4.82 7.40
N HIS A 200 -12.99 5.73 8.28
CA HIS A 200 -12.57 5.36 9.63
C HIS A 200 -13.76 4.87 10.47
N THR A 201 -14.93 5.50 10.37
CA THR A 201 -16.14 5.08 11.07
C THR A 201 -16.56 3.68 10.62
N GLY A 202 -16.59 3.43 9.30
CA GLY A 202 -16.90 2.13 8.74
C GLY A 202 -15.92 1.04 9.20
N ASN A 203 -14.62 1.29 9.09
CA ASN A 203 -13.59 0.36 9.55
C ASN A 203 -13.67 0.09 11.06
N ALA A 204 -13.87 1.12 11.88
CA ALA A 204 -14.01 0.96 13.33
C ALA A 204 -15.21 0.08 13.68
N ALA A 205 -16.34 0.26 13.01
CA ALA A 205 -17.54 -0.56 13.23
C ALA A 205 -17.31 -2.02 12.80
N VAL A 206 -16.64 -2.26 11.66
CA VAL A 206 -16.24 -3.62 11.23
C VAL A 206 -15.31 -4.26 12.25
N PHE A 207 -14.32 -3.53 12.78
CA PHE A 207 -13.40 -4.06 13.79
C PHE A 207 -14.14 -4.44 15.07
N THR A 208 -15.03 -3.59 15.56
CA THR A 208 -15.84 -3.87 16.72
C THR A 208 -16.69 -5.13 16.50
N ASN A 209 -17.32 -5.25 15.33
CA ASN A 209 -18.11 -6.42 14.96
C ASN A 209 -17.28 -7.72 14.90
N ILE A 210 -16.07 -7.67 14.32
CA ILE A 210 -15.18 -8.83 14.17
C ILE A 210 -14.56 -9.25 15.52
N LEU A 211 -14.12 -8.26 16.34
CA LEU A 211 -13.31 -8.51 17.53
C LEU A 211 -14.15 -8.72 18.79
N HIS A 212 -15.39 -8.25 18.83
CA HIS A 212 -16.20 -8.30 20.02
C HIS A 212 -17.44 -9.21 19.87
N THR A 213 -18.61 -8.64 19.57
CA THR A 213 -19.87 -9.39 19.77
C THR A 213 -20.77 -9.44 18.54
N GLY A 214 -20.35 -8.87 17.41
CA GLY A 214 -21.16 -8.88 16.20
C GLY A 214 -22.50 -8.16 16.34
N ARG A 215 -22.55 -7.03 17.06
CA ARG A 215 -23.77 -6.25 17.30
C ARG A 215 -23.98 -5.10 16.34
N GLU A 216 -22.91 -4.61 15.72
CA GLU A 216 -22.99 -3.50 14.78
C GLU A 216 -23.62 -3.97 13.46
N SER A 217 -24.73 -3.33 13.10
CA SER A 217 -25.41 -3.53 11.83
C SER A 217 -24.87 -2.57 10.77
N PRO A 218 -24.56 -3.02 9.55
CA PRO A 218 -24.22 -2.12 8.45
C PRO A 218 -25.25 -1.01 8.22
N ALA A 219 -26.54 -1.34 8.41
CA ALA A 219 -27.65 -0.40 8.27
C ALA A 219 -27.64 0.70 9.34
N ASP A 220 -27.31 0.34 10.60
CA ASP A 220 -27.25 1.33 11.69
C ASP A 220 -26.07 2.29 11.50
N VAL A 221 -24.92 1.76 11.08
CA VAL A 221 -23.75 2.57 10.76
C VAL A 221 -24.04 3.52 9.59
N TRP A 222 -24.71 3.03 8.57
CA TRP A 222 -25.14 3.89 7.46
C TRP A 222 -26.12 4.98 7.90
N ALA A 223 -27.16 4.63 8.65
CA ALA A 223 -28.12 5.60 9.17
C ALA A 223 -27.46 6.73 9.98
N PHE A 224 -26.50 6.37 10.84
CA PHE A 224 -25.70 7.33 11.59
C PHE A 224 -24.85 8.21 10.66
N CYS A 225 -24.10 7.63 9.73
CA CYS A 225 -23.26 8.38 8.80
C CYS A 225 -24.08 9.29 7.90
N GLN A 226 -25.20 8.78 7.35
CA GLN A 226 -26.09 9.55 6.49
C GLN A 226 -26.63 10.80 7.19
N GLY A 227 -27.03 10.69 8.48
CA GLY A 227 -27.47 11.82 9.29
C GLY A 227 -26.39 12.88 9.50
N GLY A 228 -25.11 12.47 9.54
CA GLY A 228 -23.96 13.36 9.72
C GLY A 228 -23.49 14.06 8.44
N ILE A 229 -23.73 13.48 7.27
CA ILE A 229 -23.19 14.00 6.00
C ILE A 229 -24.20 14.73 5.12
N ARG A 230 -25.50 14.55 5.34
CA ARG A 230 -26.52 15.28 4.57
C ARG A 230 -26.35 16.78 4.72
N ALA A 231 -26.59 17.49 3.62
CA ALA A 231 -26.68 18.95 3.65
C ALA A 231 -27.79 19.38 4.63
N PRO A 232 -27.57 20.41 5.46
CA PRO A 232 -28.63 20.97 6.30
C PRO A 232 -29.75 21.54 5.41
N ASN A 233 -31.00 21.28 5.81
CA ASN A 233 -32.17 21.84 5.13
C ASN A 233 -32.20 23.36 5.24
#